data_05bdd6b7e12ccfc1bb01592b980bf473
#
_entry.id   05bdd6b7e12ccfc1bb01592b980bf473
#
_cell.length_a   1.000
_cell.length_b   1.000
_cell.length_c   1.000
_cell.angle_alpha   90.00
_cell.angle_beta   90.00
_cell.angle_gamma   90.00
#
_symmetry.space_group_name_H-M   'P 1'
#
loop_
_entity.id
_entity.type
_entity.pdbx_description
1 polymer ?
#
loop_
_entity_poly.entity_id
_entity_poly.type
_entity_poly.pdbx_seq_one_letter_code
_entity_poly.pdbx_strand_id
1 'polypeptide(L)'
;MNSNKIVLGVLLPILIWMLAIGVITWVRAPVIVPDEEELETVPLVDSVKVQPYTDTFVIEADGIVVPFREIQLASQVSGRIEYKSENCRAGRKVTKGDELFRIDSQDYELAVEQLKRQQQQAEIDLEDAKLEITKSTDLLKLANEDLKLASAEYTRLKKLRETGNVISISDVERAQRAELTSQNTVVQYNAQLSSARQSEYRLISSKELTEISLQKANLDLARTSVKAPVDGVIIRELVEEDSFAQPGTNLVTIEDTKQGEIRANLKMDDLLWVLGGFEQLDDTTGATLPPLNVDVSYKFSGSRNLTIHWDGVLNRFDGRGLDATTRTVPVRIVVSNPEAEGFGEIGSLVRGMFVELEIGVEKQEGLVLIPRHSLTSSNEVYVVMPVTNDSTPPDNIPEGRSAGVYGKVSEVVPLHSVEIDNEFFWVVDTDSNELTANSIVVTRRLFGVADGTVVAFETVPNSTSVVAKNPEPE
;
A
#
# COMPACT_ATOMS: atom_id res chain seq x y z
N MET A 1 32.43 42.95 108.19
CA MET A 1 31.90 43.64 107.04
C MET A 1 31.33 42.63 106.11
N ASN A 2 30.11 42.52 106.24
CA ASN A 2 28.99 42.02 105.41
C ASN A 2 29.08 40.67 104.68
N SER A 3 28.91 39.56 105.42
CA SER A 3 28.61 38.24 104.87
C SER A 3 27.26 38.14 104.07
N ASN A 4 26.31 39.06 104.37
CA ASN A 4 24.94 39.00 103.75
C ASN A 4 24.82 39.46 102.33
N LYS A 5 25.82 40.15 101.74
CA LYS A 5 25.75 40.57 100.32
C LYS A 5 26.20 39.49 99.31
N ILE A 6 27.05 38.57 99.77
CA ILE A 6 27.50 37.43 98.95
C ILE A 6 26.41 36.35 98.87
N VAL A 7 25.68 36.15 99.92
CA VAL A 7 24.56 35.14 99.98
C VAL A 7 23.42 35.60 99.06
N LEU A 8 23.08 36.87 99.01
CA LEU A 8 22.01 37.42 98.18
C LEU A 8 22.40 37.49 96.66
N GLY A 9 23.71 37.76 96.38
CA GLY A 9 24.18 37.90 95.01
C GLY A 9 24.42 36.58 94.25
N VAL A 10 24.64 35.47 94.94
CA VAL A 10 24.93 34.15 94.32
C VAL A 10 23.76 33.15 94.50
N LEU A 11 23.10 33.16 95.59
CA LEU A 11 21.98 32.22 95.86
C LEU A 11 20.68 32.59 95.15
N LEU A 12 20.39 33.88 94.99
CA LEU A 12 19.18 34.34 94.31
C LEU A 12 19.14 33.96 92.81
N PRO A 13 20.21 34.16 92.03
CA PRO A 13 20.18 33.72 90.59
C PRO A 13 20.17 32.20 90.45
N ILE A 14 20.81 31.46 91.36
CA ILE A 14 20.75 29.98 91.35
C ILE A 14 19.32 29.47 91.62
N LEU A 15 18.63 30.12 92.56
CA LEU A 15 17.22 29.76 92.86
C LEU A 15 16.28 30.07 91.70
N ILE A 16 16.49 31.23 91.10
CA ILE A 16 15.72 31.58 89.85
C ILE A 16 16.03 30.61 88.71
N TRP A 17 17.27 30.17 88.56
CA TRP A 17 17.66 29.20 87.56
C TRP A 17 17.06 27.81 87.78
N MET A 18 17.04 27.35 89.06
CA MET A 18 16.37 26.08 89.47
C MET A 18 14.86 26.15 89.26
N LEU A 19 14.23 27.30 89.59
CA LEU A 19 12.82 27.51 89.34
C LEU A 19 12.46 27.54 87.85
N ALA A 20 13.32 28.17 87.03
CA ALA A 20 13.15 28.19 85.58
C ALA A 20 13.29 26.79 84.98
N ILE A 21 14.29 26.00 85.42
CA ILE A 21 14.48 24.63 84.98
C ILE A 21 13.25 23.76 85.42
N GLY A 22 12.74 23.95 86.64
CA GLY A 22 11.55 23.27 87.13
C GLY A 22 10.31 23.58 86.28
N VAL A 23 10.11 24.82 85.88
CA VAL A 23 9.00 25.23 85.03
C VAL A 23 9.19 24.67 83.60
N ILE A 24 10.40 24.68 83.07
CA ILE A 24 10.71 24.14 81.74
C ILE A 24 10.49 22.60 81.69
N THR A 25 10.86 21.89 82.75
CA THR A 25 10.62 20.43 82.77
C THR A 25 9.15 20.13 83.00
N TRP A 26 8.40 20.97 83.71
CA TRP A 26 6.94 20.79 83.91
C TRP A 26 6.19 21.15 82.59
N VAL A 27 6.57 22.17 81.87
CA VAL A 27 5.98 22.54 80.59
C VAL A 27 6.40 21.58 79.41
N ARG A 28 7.54 20.89 79.58
CA ARG A 28 8.00 19.86 78.65
C ARG A 28 7.61 18.44 79.04
N ALA A 29 6.73 18.26 80.00
CA ALA A 29 6.16 16.94 80.17
C ALA A 29 5.52 16.49 78.93
N PRO A 30 5.93 15.36 78.30
CA PRO A 30 5.30 14.88 77.13
C PRO A 30 3.80 14.67 77.44
N VAL A 31 2.97 15.38 76.68
CA VAL A 31 1.55 15.02 76.61
C VAL A 31 1.56 13.61 76.03
N ILE A 32 1.27 12.60 76.84
CA ILE A 32 0.94 11.28 76.35
C ILE A 32 -0.38 11.49 75.61
N VAL A 33 -0.28 11.72 74.30
CA VAL A 33 -1.41 11.53 73.41
C VAL A 33 -1.73 10.04 73.54
N PRO A 34 -2.92 9.62 73.93
CA PRO A 34 -3.29 8.23 73.76
C PRO A 34 -3.02 7.87 72.32
N ASP A 35 -2.33 6.76 72.07
CA ASP A 35 -2.35 6.13 70.80
C ASP A 35 -3.82 5.89 70.46
N GLU A 36 -4.49 6.80 69.77
CA GLU A 36 -5.67 6.45 69.03
C GLU A 36 -5.15 5.33 68.09
N GLU A 37 -5.46 4.07 68.39
CA GLU A 37 -5.45 2.98 67.50
C GLU A 37 -6.15 3.57 66.24
N GLU A 38 -5.36 3.97 65.23
CA GLU A 38 -5.85 4.30 63.90
C GLU A 38 -6.60 3.05 63.47
N LEU A 39 -7.89 3.03 63.73
CA LEU A 39 -8.78 2.02 63.18
C LEU A 39 -8.57 2.19 61.67
N GLU A 40 -7.77 1.32 61.07
CA GLU A 40 -7.63 1.23 59.59
C GLU A 40 -9.05 1.04 59.05
N THR A 41 -9.72 2.16 58.79
CA THR A 41 -11.05 2.15 58.20
C THR A 41 -10.89 1.66 56.78
N VAL A 42 -11.43 0.47 56.54
CA VAL A 42 -11.45 -0.10 55.18
C VAL A 42 -12.07 0.92 54.20
N PRO A 43 -11.34 1.40 53.19
CA PRO A 43 -11.84 2.41 52.30
C PRO A 43 -13.04 1.88 51.48
N LEU A 44 -14.08 2.72 51.39
CA LEU A 44 -15.24 2.42 50.53
C LEU A 44 -14.96 2.90 49.12
N VAL A 45 -15.11 2.02 48.16
CA VAL A 45 -14.89 2.30 46.73
C VAL A 45 -16.19 2.12 45.92
N ASP A 46 -16.46 3.05 45.06
CA ASP A 46 -17.50 2.89 44.05
C ASP A 46 -16.98 1.95 42.96
N SER A 47 -17.77 0.95 42.60
CA SER A 47 -17.37 -0.04 41.63
C SER A 47 -18.48 -0.31 40.62
N VAL A 48 -18.10 -0.73 39.43
CA VAL A 48 -19.00 -1.11 38.34
C VAL A 48 -18.64 -2.51 37.88
N LYS A 49 -19.67 -3.28 37.55
CA LYS A 49 -19.49 -4.58 36.90
C LYS A 49 -19.18 -4.39 35.41
N VAL A 50 -18.09 -4.95 34.95
CA VAL A 50 -17.61 -4.88 33.57
C VAL A 50 -18.52 -5.70 32.67
N GLN A 51 -18.84 -5.14 31.50
CA GLN A 51 -19.62 -5.83 30.48
C GLN A 51 -18.73 -6.25 29.33
N PRO A 52 -18.97 -7.44 28.72
CA PRO A 52 -18.27 -7.81 27.50
C PRO A 52 -18.69 -6.86 26.39
N TYR A 53 -17.74 -6.43 25.60
CA TYR A 53 -18.03 -5.66 24.40
C TYR A 53 -18.01 -6.61 23.19
N THR A 54 -19.07 -6.55 22.39
CA THR A 54 -19.27 -7.46 21.27
C THR A 54 -19.57 -6.77 19.96
N ASP A 55 -19.57 -5.43 19.96
CA ASP A 55 -19.84 -4.63 18.78
C ASP A 55 -18.54 -4.30 18.03
N THR A 56 -18.67 -3.84 16.80
CA THR A 56 -17.59 -3.24 16.01
C THR A 56 -17.32 -1.83 16.49
N PHE A 57 -16.11 -1.35 16.37
CA PHE A 57 -15.76 0.03 16.66
C PHE A 57 -14.99 0.66 15.50
N VAL A 58 -14.91 1.96 15.52
CA VAL A 58 -14.18 2.72 14.50
C VAL A 58 -12.98 3.42 15.13
N ILE A 59 -11.90 3.45 14.38
CA ILE A 59 -10.71 4.24 14.71
C ILE A 59 -10.77 5.50 13.88
N GLU A 60 -10.80 6.64 14.57
CA GLU A 60 -10.77 7.95 13.93
C GLU A 60 -9.32 8.33 13.61
N ALA A 61 -9.10 8.81 12.41
CA ALA A 61 -7.81 9.30 11.95
C ALA A 61 -7.98 10.46 10.98
N ASP A 62 -6.96 11.28 10.87
CA ASP A 62 -6.90 12.34 9.86
C ASP A 62 -6.06 11.90 8.66
N GLY A 63 -6.48 12.32 7.47
CA GLY A 63 -5.78 12.02 6.24
C GLY A 63 -5.64 13.23 5.31
N ILE A 64 -4.67 13.13 4.42
CA ILE A 64 -4.47 14.10 3.34
C ILE A 64 -4.62 13.37 2.01
N VAL A 65 -5.45 13.93 1.14
CA VAL A 65 -5.61 13.42 -0.23
C VAL A 65 -4.33 13.66 -1.00
N VAL A 66 -3.79 12.59 -1.57
CA VAL A 66 -2.59 12.60 -2.42
C VAL A 66 -2.93 12.01 -3.78
N PRO A 67 -2.21 12.35 -4.83
CA PRO A 67 -2.46 11.77 -6.14
C PRO A 67 -2.22 10.25 -6.10
N PHE A 68 -3.13 9.51 -6.73
CA PHE A 68 -2.93 8.07 -6.94
C PHE A 68 -1.70 7.82 -7.80
N ARG A 69 -1.58 8.58 -8.90
CA ARG A 69 -0.47 8.48 -9.84
C ARG A 69 -0.27 9.79 -10.60
N GLU A 70 0.98 10.25 -10.66
CA GLU A 70 1.40 11.34 -11.52
C GLU A 70 2.19 10.77 -12.71
N ILE A 71 1.79 11.13 -13.92
CA ILE A 71 2.42 10.69 -15.15
C ILE A 71 3.09 11.88 -15.81
N GLN A 72 4.41 11.81 -15.95
CA GLN A 72 5.17 12.78 -16.73
C GLN A 72 5.27 12.31 -18.16
N LEU A 73 4.58 13.00 -19.07
CA LEU A 73 4.68 12.73 -20.49
C LEU A 73 5.89 13.44 -21.07
N ALA A 74 6.79 12.65 -21.66
CA ALA A 74 7.95 13.16 -22.35
C ALA A 74 7.86 12.87 -23.86
N SER A 75 8.44 13.75 -24.68
CA SER A 75 8.60 13.50 -26.10
C SER A 75 9.46 12.26 -26.35
N GLN A 76 9.06 11.43 -27.30
CA GLN A 76 9.83 10.27 -27.75
C GLN A 76 10.60 10.54 -29.05
N VAL A 77 10.28 11.66 -29.72
CA VAL A 77 10.87 12.08 -31.00
C VAL A 77 11.30 13.52 -30.93
N SER A 78 12.18 13.95 -31.83
CA SER A 78 12.64 15.34 -31.92
C SER A 78 11.81 16.12 -32.93
N GLY A 79 11.57 17.39 -32.65
CA GLY A 79 10.90 18.29 -33.57
C GLY A 79 10.32 19.51 -32.89
N ARG A 80 9.83 20.45 -33.70
CA ARG A 80 9.12 21.63 -33.22
C ARG A 80 7.68 21.22 -32.86
N ILE A 81 7.14 21.74 -31.74
CA ILE A 81 5.73 21.56 -31.38
C ILE A 81 4.90 22.44 -32.29
N GLU A 82 4.19 21.81 -33.23
CA GLU A 82 3.33 22.49 -34.22
C GLU A 82 1.96 22.86 -33.61
N TYR A 83 1.48 22.05 -32.66
CA TYR A 83 0.17 22.24 -32.08
C TYR A 83 0.19 21.84 -30.59
N LYS A 84 -0.46 22.65 -29.78
CA LYS A 84 -0.76 22.38 -28.37
C LYS A 84 -2.26 22.50 -28.15
N SER A 85 -2.87 21.46 -27.60
CA SER A 85 -4.30 21.49 -27.30
C SER A 85 -4.65 22.56 -26.26
N GLU A 86 -5.75 23.26 -26.45
CA GLU A 86 -6.28 24.21 -25.45
C GLU A 86 -6.62 23.55 -24.12
N ASN A 87 -6.93 22.26 -24.13
CA ASN A 87 -7.14 21.45 -22.92
C ASN A 87 -5.83 21.08 -22.22
N CYS A 88 -4.68 21.25 -22.87
CA CYS A 88 -3.37 21.00 -22.29
C CYS A 88 -2.89 22.20 -21.44
N ARG A 89 -3.70 22.63 -20.49
CA ARG A 89 -3.39 23.69 -19.51
C ARG A 89 -3.63 23.21 -18.09
N ALA A 90 -2.82 23.69 -17.15
CA ALA A 90 -2.96 23.35 -15.75
C ALA A 90 -4.39 23.55 -15.24
N GLY A 91 -4.93 22.54 -14.54
CA GLY A 91 -6.30 22.49 -14.02
C GLY A 91 -7.37 22.04 -15.03
N ARG A 92 -7.00 21.73 -16.29
CA ARG A 92 -7.95 21.18 -17.28
C ARG A 92 -8.03 19.67 -17.20
N LYS A 93 -9.24 19.13 -17.35
CA LYS A 93 -9.51 17.70 -17.49
C LYS A 93 -9.18 17.25 -18.92
N VAL A 94 -8.58 16.08 -19.03
CA VAL A 94 -8.30 15.39 -20.31
C VAL A 94 -8.75 13.94 -20.21
N THR A 95 -9.16 13.40 -21.36
CA THR A 95 -9.56 11.99 -21.46
C THR A 95 -8.48 11.18 -22.17
N LYS A 96 -8.44 9.90 -21.85
CA LYS A 96 -7.49 8.97 -22.49
C LYS A 96 -7.65 8.98 -24.00
N GLY A 97 -6.56 9.28 -24.72
CA GLY A 97 -6.52 9.34 -26.17
C GLY A 97 -6.60 10.75 -26.74
N ASP A 98 -6.94 11.76 -25.93
CA ASP A 98 -6.93 13.17 -26.36
C ASP A 98 -5.52 13.56 -26.84
N GLU A 99 -5.44 14.21 -28.01
CA GLU A 99 -4.18 14.75 -28.53
C GLU A 99 -3.82 16.01 -27.76
N LEU A 100 -2.69 15.95 -27.05
CA LEU A 100 -2.21 17.07 -26.22
C LEU A 100 -1.22 17.95 -26.99
N PHE A 101 -0.31 17.31 -27.71
CA PHE A 101 0.68 17.98 -28.53
C PHE A 101 0.84 17.26 -29.86
N ARG A 102 1.16 18.03 -30.90
CA ARG A 102 1.62 17.50 -32.19
C ARG A 102 2.99 18.10 -32.50
N ILE A 103 3.93 17.23 -32.72
CA ILE A 103 5.29 17.56 -33.17
C ILE A 103 5.27 17.56 -34.69
N ASP A 104 5.99 18.46 -35.32
CA ASP A 104 6.11 18.54 -36.77
C ASP A 104 6.42 17.17 -37.36
N SER A 105 5.50 16.66 -38.19
CA SER A 105 5.51 15.30 -38.74
C SER A 105 6.15 15.20 -40.13
N GLN A 106 6.46 16.31 -40.77
CA GLN A 106 6.86 16.34 -42.21
C GLN A 106 8.06 15.45 -42.50
N ASP A 107 9.12 15.52 -41.70
CA ASP A 107 10.31 14.71 -41.90
C ASP A 107 10.03 13.21 -41.66
N TYR A 108 9.16 12.89 -40.73
CA TYR A 108 8.75 11.52 -40.43
C TYR A 108 7.85 10.94 -41.53
N GLU A 109 6.94 11.73 -42.09
CA GLU A 109 6.09 11.35 -43.22
C GLU A 109 6.93 11.07 -44.46
N LEU A 110 7.91 11.92 -44.77
CA LEU A 110 8.86 11.72 -45.88
C LEU A 110 9.69 10.45 -45.67
N ALA A 111 10.16 10.17 -44.46
CA ALA A 111 10.88 8.94 -44.15
C ALA A 111 10.03 7.68 -44.37
N VAL A 112 8.77 7.72 -43.97
CA VAL A 112 7.81 6.63 -44.22
C VAL A 112 7.59 6.44 -45.71
N GLU A 113 7.37 7.51 -46.48
CA GLU A 113 7.15 7.43 -47.92
C GLU A 113 8.39 6.88 -48.65
N GLN A 114 9.59 7.30 -48.26
CA GLN A 114 10.84 6.77 -48.82
C GLN A 114 10.95 5.26 -48.62
N LEU A 115 10.69 4.78 -47.39
CA LEU A 115 10.77 3.36 -47.04
C LEU A 115 9.67 2.54 -47.72
N LYS A 116 8.47 3.09 -47.93
CA LYS A 116 7.42 2.46 -48.73
C LYS A 116 7.90 2.25 -50.19
N ARG A 117 8.58 3.23 -50.79
CA ARG A 117 9.15 3.08 -52.12
C ARG A 117 10.25 2.02 -52.19
N GLN A 118 11.10 1.96 -51.15
CA GLN A 118 12.12 0.91 -51.04
C GLN A 118 11.49 -0.48 -50.89
N GLN A 119 10.41 -0.61 -50.12
CA GLN A 119 9.67 -1.87 -49.97
C GLN A 119 9.08 -2.31 -51.33
N GLN A 120 8.46 -1.40 -52.11
CA GLN A 120 7.93 -1.70 -53.42
C GLN A 120 9.05 -2.18 -54.38
N GLN A 121 10.24 -1.54 -54.36
CA GLN A 121 11.37 -1.98 -55.15
C GLN A 121 11.83 -3.39 -54.75
N ALA A 122 11.96 -3.67 -53.45
CA ALA A 122 12.34 -5.00 -52.95
C ALA A 122 11.33 -6.10 -53.34
N GLU A 123 10.04 -5.75 -53.45
CA GLU A 123 9.01 -6.67 -53.95
C GLU A 123 9.18 -7.00 -55.42
N ILE A 124 9.48 -6.00 -56.25
CA ILE A 124 9.75 -6.20 -57.69
C ILE A 124 11.01 -7.07 -57.88
N ASP A 125 12.09 -6.75 -57.15
CA ASP A 125 13.35 -7.49 -57.26
C ASP A 125 13.15 -8.99 -56.85
N LEU A 126 12.31 -9.25 -55.87
CA LEU A 126 11.95 -10.61 -55.43
C LEU A 126 11.10 -11.34 -56.50
N GLU A 127 10.19 -10.65 -57.17
CA GLU A 127 9.37 -11.22 -58.24
C GLU A 127 10.27 -11.59 -59.46
N ASP A 128 11.20 -10.72 -59.83
CA ASP A 128 12.20 -11.00 -60.87
C ASP A 128 13.05 -12.23 -60.54
N ALA A 129 13.49 -12.36 -59.27
CA ALA A 129 14.24 -13.55 -58.84
C ALA A 129 13.40 -14.84 -58.91
N LYS A 130 12.12 -14.81 -58.61
CA LYS A 130 11.19 -15.95 -58.77
C LYS A 130 11.01 -16.34 -60.23
N LEU A 131 10.93 -15.37 -61.14
CA LEU A 131 10.88 -15.63 -62.59
C LEU A 131 12.18 -16.31 -63.06
N GLU A 132 13.38 -15.87 -62.61
CA GLU A 132 14.64 -16.51 -62.96
C GLU A 132 14.74 -17.95 -62.38
N ILE A 133 14.22 -18.22 -61.21
CA ILE A 133 14.10 -19.59 -60.66
C ILE A 133 13.23 -20.47 -61.54
N THR A 134 12.06 -19.94 -61.96
CA THR A 134 11.13 -20.68 -62.83
C THR A 134 11.82 -21.02 -64.17
N LYS A 135 12.46 -20.04 -64.81
CA LYS A 135 13.24 -20.23 -66.05
C LYS A 135 14.37 -21.25 -65.87
N SER A 136 15.16 -21.14 -64.80
CA SER A 136 16.25 -22.08 -64.51
C SER A 136 15.73 -23.51 -64.24
N THR A 137 14.54 -23.63 -63.63
CA THR A 137 13.88 -24.91 -63.37
C THR A 137 13.43 -25.57 -64.67
N ASP A 138 12.85 -24.81 -65.59
CA ASP A 138 12.43 -25.31 -66.89
C ASP A 138 13.63 -25.75 -67.77
N LEU A 139 14.72 -24.98 -67.74
CA LEU A 139 15.97 -25.35 -68.43
C LEU A 139 16.57 -26.65 -67.86
N LEU A 140 16.59 -26.77 -66.55
CA LEU A 140 17.08 -27.99 -65.89
C LEU A 140 16.19 -29.20 -66.20
N LYS A 141 14.86 -29.01 -66.31
CA LYS A 141 13.93 -30.07 -66.71
C LYS A 141 14.24 -30.55 -68.16
N LEU A 142 14.41 -29.62 -69.12
CA LEU A 142 14.76 -29.93 -70.50
C LEU A 142 16.11 -30.66 -70.58
N ALA A 143 17.14 -30.19 -69.88
CA ALA A 143 18.46 -30.85 -69.82
C ALA A 143 18.37 -32.29 -69.25
N ASN A 144 17.54 -32.54 -68.26
CA ASN A 144 17.29 -33.88 -67.73
C ASN A 144 16.58 -34.79 -68.75
N GLU A 145 15.68 -34.26 -69.55
CA GLU A 145 15.05 -35.04 -70.65
C GLU A 145 16.08 -35.41 -71.73
N ASP A 146 16.95 -34.46 -72.13
CA ASP A 146 18.04 -34.73 -73.07
C ASP A 146 19.02 -35.76 -72.54
N LEU A 147 19.44 -35.67 -71.27
CA LEU A 147 20.29 -36.66 -70.63
C LEU A 147 19.63 -38.07 -70.61
N LYS A 148 18.34 -38.17 -70.34
CA LYS A 148 17.56 -39.39 -70.38
C LYS A 148 17.56 -40.04 -71.76
N LEU A 149 17.42 -39.24 -72.80
CA LEU A 149 17.46 -39.72 -74.17
C LEU A 149 18.90 -40.18 -74.56
N ALA A 150 19.94 -39.40 -74.21
CA ALA A 150 21.34 -39.73 -74.51
C ALA A 150 21.75 -41.02 -73.74
N SER A 151 21.40 -41.16 -72.48
CA SER A 151 21.71 -42.35 -71.68
C SER A 151 20.99 -43.61 -72.18
N ALA A 152 19.72 -43.47 -72.63
CA ALA A 152 18.99 -44.58 -73.23
C ALA A 152 19.66 -45.05 -74.54
N GLU A 153 20.08 -44.12 -75.39
CA GLU A 153 20.80 -44.45 -76.66
C GLU A 153 22.18 -45.10 -76.37
N TYR A 154 22.94 -44.57 -75.41
CA TYR A 154 24.21 -45.20 -75.01
C TYR A 154 23.97 -46.61 -74.47
N THR A 155 23.04 -46.82 -73.65
CA THR A 155 22.68 -48.14 -73.04
C THR A 155 22.23 -49.10 -74.14
N ARG A 156 21.42 -48.62 -75.12
CA ARG A 156 20.95 -49.38 -76.26
C ARG A 156 22.12 -49.87 -77.07
N LEU A 157 23.01 -48.99 -77.52
CA LEU A 157 24.15 -49.29 -78.38
C LEU A 157 25.16 -50.20 -77.63
N LYS A 158 25.43 -49.98 -76.37
CA LYS A 158 26.26 -50.85 -75.52
C LYS A 158 25.71 -52.29 -75.42
N LYS A 159 24.45 -52.44 -75.18
CA LYS A 159 23.80 -53.77 -75.15
C LYS A 159 23.78 -54.47 -76.51
N LEU A 160 23.56 -53.76 -77.60
CA LEU A 160 23.60 -54.32 -78.91
C LEU A 160 25.02 -54.86 -79.30
N ARG A 161 26.07 -54.14 -78.84
CA ARG A 161 27.43 -54.60 -79.04
C ARG A 161 27.78 -55.83 -78.21
N GLU A 162 27.30 -55.91 -76.97
CA GLU A 162 27.49 -57.07 -76.09
C GLU A 162 26.79 -58.33 -76.58
N THR A 163 25.67 -58.18 -77.29
CA THR A 163 24.92 -59.31 -77.89
C THR A 163 25.46 -59.73 -79.29
N GLY A 164 26.62 -59.28 -79.68
CA GLY A 164 27.34 -59.71 -80.91
C GLY A 164 26.89 -59.05 -82.24
N ASN A 165 26.10 -57.96 -82.21
CA ASN A 165 25.76 -57.19 -83.38
C ASN A 165 26.94 -56.33 -83.83
N VAL A 166 27.07 -56.15 -85.19
CA VAL A 166 28.15 -55.39 -85.82
C VAL A 166 27.97 -53.84 -85.59
N ILE A 167 28.25 -53.40 -84.36
CA ILE A 167 28.23 -51.98 -83.98
C ILE A 167 29.68 -51.53 -83.75
N SER A 168 30.08 -50.39 -84.37
CA SER A 168 31.42 -49.84 -84.27
C SER A 168 31.70 -49.39 -82.78
N ILE A 169 32.91 -49.58 -82.31
CA ILE A 169 33.40 -49.05 -81.03
C ILE A 169 33.25 -47.52 -81.05
N SER A 170 33.51 -46.84 -82.18
CA SER A 170 33.40 -45.41 -82.27
C SER A 170 31.97 -44.89 -82.14
N ASP A 171 30.94 -45.72 -82.43
CA ASP A 171 29.53 -45.30 -82.25
C ASP A 171 29.15 -45.35 -80.78
N VAL A 172 29.59 -46.39 -80.03
CA VAL A 172 29.40 -46.45 -78.59
C VAL A 172 30.11 -45.31 -77.87
N GLU A 173 31.38 -45.02 -78.27
CA GLU A 173 32.15 -43.93 -77.67
C GLU A 173 31.55 -42.55 -78.01
N ARG A 174 30.94 -42.39 -79.20
CA ARG A 174 30.20 -41.16 -79.58
C ARG A 174 28.98 -40.99 -78.70
N ALA A 175 28.20 -42.03 -78.52
CA ALA A 175 27.02 -41.99 -77.58
C ALA A 175 27.40 -41.71 -76.16
N GLN A 176 28.52 -42.34 -75.67
CA GLN A 176 29.03 -42.05 -74.35
C GLN A 176 29.49 -40.58 -74.20
N ARG A 177 30.14 -40.00 -75.20
CA ARG A 177 30.49 -38.58 -75.20
C ARG A 177 29.24 -37.67 -75.17
N ALA A 178 28.18 -38.04 -75.89
CA ALA A 178 26.90 -37.32 -75.89
C ALA A 178 26.24 -37.37 -74.54
N GLU A 179 26.21 -38.55 -73.86
CA GLU A 179 25.70 -38.67 -72.55
C GLU A 179 26.46 -37.78 -71.53
N LEU A 180 27.82 -37.83 -71.53
CA LEU A 180 28.68 -37.01 -70.70
C LEU A 180 28.42 -35.49 -70.94
N THR A 181 28.19 -35.10 -72.21
CA THR A 181 27.90 -33.71 -72.55
C THR A 181 26.55 -33.27 -71.96
N SER A 182 25.50 -34.11 -72.12
CA SER A 182 24.18 -33.83 -71.56
C SER A 182 24.24 -33.82 -70.00
N GLN A 183 25.04 -34.73 -69.41
CA GLN A 183 25.26 -34.73 -67.94
C GLN A 183 25.93 -33.43 -67.46
N ASN A 184 26.93 -32.92 -68.15
CA ASN A 184 27.58 -31.66 -67.83
C ASN A 184 26.56 -30.49 -67.92
N THR A 185 25.68 -30.52 -68.91
CA THR A 185 24.62 -29.51 -69.08
C THR A 185 23.65 -29.52 -67.92
N VAL A 186 23.24 -30.72 -67.40
CA VAL A 186 22.42 -30.85 -66.19
C VAL A 186 23.14 -30.27 -64.97
N VAL A 187 24.43 -30.57 -64.77
CA VAL A 187 25.21 -29.97 -63.67
C VAL A 187 25.26 -28.46 -63.72
N GLN A 188 25.45 -27.90 -64.95
CA GLN A 188 25.48 -26.46 -65.18
C GLN A 188 24.16 -25.80 -64.82
N TYR A 189 23.00 -26.30 -65.29
CA TYR A 189 21.71 -25.72 -64.99
C TYR A 189 21.31 -25.93 -63.52
N ASN A 190 21.71 -27.04 -62.89
CA ASN A 190 21.51 -27.25 -61.46
C ASN A 190 22.30 -26.22 -60.60
N ALA A 191 23.55 -25.89 -61.00
CA ALA A 191 24.33 -24.84 -60.38
C ALA A 191 23.64 -23.45 -60.56
N GLN A 192 23.12 -23.16 -61.78
CA GLN A 192 22.39 -21.93 -62.07
C GLN A 192 21.12 -21.81 -61.20
N LEU A 193 20.31 -22.87 -61.09
CA LEU A 193 19.13 -22.91 -60.24
C LEU A 193 19.49 -22.70 -58.77
N SER A 194 20.57 -23.33 -58.31
CA SER A 194 21.04 -23.14 -56.92
C SER A 194 21.45 -21.70 -56.66
N SER A 195 22.13 -21.05 -57.60
CA SER A 195 22.51 -19.63 -57.51
C SER A 195 21.28 -18.71 -57.53
N ALA A 196 20.28 -18.99 -58.39
CA ALA A 196 19.03 -18.23 -58.41
C ALA A 196 18.27 -18.32 -57.09
N ARG A 197 18.16 -19.52 -56.51
CA ARG A 197 17.54 -19.73 -55.18
C ARG A 197 18.30 -18.98 -54.07
N GLN A 198 19.62 -19.01 -54.10
CA GLN A 198 20.43 -18.26 -53.12
C GLN A 198 20.21 -16.74 -53.27
N SER A 199 20.00 -16.25 -54.48
CA SER A 199 19.66 -14.85 -54.69
C SER A 199 18.28 -14.51 -54.13
N GLU A 200 17.27 -15.37 -54.36
CA GLU A 200 15.95 -15.21 -53.76
C GLU A 200 16.03 -15.10 -52.23
N TYR A 201 16.74 -15.98 -51.53
CA TYR A 201 16.92 -15.92 -50.07
C TYR A 201 17.53 -14.58 -49.61
N ARG A 202 18.52 -14.06 -50.36
CA ARG A 202 19.09 -12.74 -50.04
C ARG A 202 18.09 -11.60 -50.21
N LEU A 203 17.27 -11.66 -51.25
CA LEU A 203 16.24 -10.65 -51.48
C LEU A 203 15.10 -10.72 -50.49
N ILE A 204 14.70 -11.92 -50.03
CA ILE A 204 13.75 -12.10 -48.93
C ILE A 204 14.27 -11.41 -47.67
N SER A 205 15.51 -11.67 -47.27
CA SER A 205 16.11 -11.04 -46.08
C SER A 205 16.24 -9.52 -46.24
N SER A 206 16.54 -9.02 -47.46
CA SER A 206 16.57 -7.59 -47.72
C SER A 206 15.19 -6.93 -47.62
N LYS A 207 14.14 -7.62 -48.10
CA LYS A 207 12.75 -7.16 -47.98
C LYS A 207 12.34 -7.08 -46.50
N GLU A 208 12.63 -8.13 -45.68
CA GLU A 208 12.34 -8.16 -44.26
C GLU A 208 13.01 -7.00 -43.51
N LEU A 209 14.28 -6.69 -43.82
CA LEU A 209 14.97 -5.53 -43.21
C LEU A 209 14.30 -4.20 -43.57
N THR A 210 13.81 -4.08 -44.82
CA THR A 210 13.08 -2.89 -45.27
C THR A 210 11.73 -2.77 -44.55
N GLU A 211 11.02 -3.88 -44.36
CA GLU A 211 9.75 -3.93 -43.59
C GLU A 211 9.96 -3.49 -42.15
N ILE A 212 11.01 -4.00 -41.48
CA ILE A 212 11.36 -3.58 -40.11
C ILE A 212 11.68 -2.08 -40.04
N SER A 213 12.40 -1.57 -41.04
CA SER A 213 12.74 -0.15 -41.11
C SER A 213 11.50 0.72 -41.34
N LEU A 214 10.57 0.28 -42.18
CA LEU A 214 9.28 0.93 -42.39
C LEU A 214 8.41 0.92 -41.11
N GLN A 215 8.37 -0.21 -40.44
CA GLN A 215 7.65 -0.30 -39.15
C GLN A 215 8.20 0.68 -38.13
N LYS A 216 9.53 0.80 -38.00
CA LYS A 216 10.18 1.78 -37.12
C LYS A 216 9.79 3.21 -37.50
N ALA A 217 9.85 3.56 -38.79
CA ALA A 217 9.48 4.91 -39.24
C ALA A 217 8.00 5.23 -38.96
N ASN A 218 7.09 4.26 -39.11
CA ASN A 218 5.69 4.43 -38.78
C ASN A 218 5.48 4.62 -37.24
N LEU A 219 6.25 3.92 -36.40
CA LEU A 219 6.23 4.15 -34.94
C LEU A 219 6.72 5.55 -34.60
N ASP A 220 7.79 6.01 -35.25
CA ASP A 220 8.33 7.34 -34.97
C ASP A 220 7.35 8.43 -35.46
N LEU A 221 6.68 8.23 -36.57
CA LEU A 221 5.58 9.09 -37.03
C LEU A 221 4.40 9.09 -36.06
N ALA A 222 3.99 7.91 -35.54
CA ALA A 222 2.91 7.85 -34.58
C ALA A 222 3.24 8.57 -33.25
N ARG A 223 4.53 8.64 -32.89
CA ARG A 223 5.04 9.34 -31.71
C ARG A 223 5.07 10.85 -31.85
N THR A 224 4.88 11.41 -33.05
CA THR A 224 4.72 12.85 -33.25
C THR A 224 3.41 13.36 -32.68
N SER A 225 2.37 12.53 -32.59
CA SER A 225 1.10 12.83 -31.92
C SER A 225 1.16 12.34 -30.47
N VAL A 226 1.32 13.26 -29.54
CA VAL A 226 1.41 12.97 -28.10
C VAL A 226 0.01 13.01 -27.51
N LYS A 227 -0.46 11.85 -27.02
CA LYS A 227 -1.80 11.68 -26.49
C LYS A 227 -1.81 11.40 -24.99
N ALA A 228 -2.91 11.77 -24.32
CA ALA A 228 -3.13 11.45 -22.92
C ALA A 228 -3.22 9.92 -22.74
N PRO A 229 -2.44 9.30 -21.83
CA PRO A 229 -2.46 7.86 -21.60
C PRO A 229 -3.59 7.42 -20.67
N VAL A 230 -4.13 8.35 -19.87
CA VAL A 230 -5.17 8.14 -18.86
C VAL A 230 -6.16 9.30 -18.85
N ASP A 231 -7.33 9.08 -18.24
CA ASP A 231 -8.23 10.15 -17.85
C ASP A 231 -7.64 10.86 -16.64
N GLY A 232 -7.67 12.20 -16.65
CA GLY A 232 -7.02 12.91 -15.55
C GLY A 232 -7.07 14.42 -15.69
N VAL A 233 -6.31 15.09 -14.82
CA VAL A 233 -6.17 16.55 -14.81
C VAL A 233 -4.71 16.92 -15.09
N ILE A 234 -4.53 17.94 -15.92
CA ILE A 234 -3.19 18.51 -16.16
C ILE A 234 -2.75 19.25 -14.90
N ILE A 235 -1.62 18.83 -14.34
CA ILE A 235 -1.03 19.53 -13.18
C ILE A 235 -0.13 20.67 -13.65
N ARG A 236 0.68 20.40 -14.66
CA ARG A 236 1.70 21.34 -15.13
C ARG A 236 2.05 21.07 -16.58
N GLU A 237 2.06 22.12 -17.37
CA GLU A 237 2.63 22.16 -18.71
C GLU A 237 4.06 22.68 -18.63
N LEU A 238 4.96 22.13 -19.43
CA LEU A 238 6.39 22.44 -19.39
C LEU A 238 6.92 22.99 -20.71
N VAL A 239 6.10 22.94 -21.76
CA VAL A 239 6.44 23.40 -23.11
C VAL A 239 5.29 24.18 -23.74
N GLU A 240 5.64 25.06 -24.67
CA GLU A 240 4.70 25.86 -25.44
C GLU A 240 4.75 25.50 -26.93
N GLU A 241 3.73 25.93 -27.66
CA GLU A 241 3.71 25.88 -29.11
C GLU A 241 4.95 26.60 -29.67
N ASP A 242 5.44 26.18 -30.79
CA ASP A 242 6.70 26.62 -31.44
C ASP A 242 7.99 26.27 -30.70
N SER A 243 7.95 25.70 -29.51
CA SER A 243 9.16 25.22 -28.84
C SER A 243 9.69 23.92 -29.47
N PHE A 244 10.99 23.68 -29.34
CA PHE A 244 11.63 22.49 -29.85
C PHE A 244 11.77 21.41 -28.77
N ALA A 245 11.21 20.23 -29.03
CA ALA A 245 11.30 19.06 -28.15
C ALA A 245 12.37 18.08 -28.64
N GLN A 246 13.08 17.46 -27.71
CA GLN A 246 13.99 16.34 -27.96
C GLN A 246 13.46 15.08 -27.23
N PRO A 247 13.89 13.87 -27.63
CA PRO A 247 13.57 12.67 -26.89
C PRO A 247 13.95 12.80 -25.41
N GLY A 248 12.98 12.59 -24.49
CA GLY A 248 13.14 12.78 -23.05
C GLY A 248 12.76 14.18 -22.53
N THR A 249 12.44 15.15 -23.41
CA THR A 249 11.90 16.45 -22.95
C THR A 249 10.52 16.24 -22.35
N ASN A 250 10.36 16.56 -21.07
CA ASN A 250 9.06 16.53 -20.39
C ASN A 250 8.15 17.61 -20.99
N LEU A 251 6.98 17.20 -21.43
CA LEU A 251 5.99 18.08 -22.08
C LEU A 251 4.92 18.53 -21.08
N VAL A 252 4.36 17.58 -20.32
CA VAL A 252 3.24 17.80 -19.42
C VAL A 252 3.23 16.77 -18.29
N THR A 253 2.71 17.15 -17.13
CA THR A 253 2.41 16.24 -16.02
C THR A 253 0.91 16.11 -15.86
N ILE A 254 0.41 14.88 -15.86
CA ILE A 254 -1.00 14.51 -15.73
C ILE A 254 -1.19 13.75 -14.43
N GLU A 255 -2.18 14.12 -13.64
CA GLU A 255 -2.67 13.36 -12.51
C GLU A 255 -3.82 12.45 -12.93
N ASP A 256 -3.69 11.17 -12.64
CA ASP A 256 -4.73 10.17 -12.90
C ASP A 256 -5.84 10.34 -11.85
N THR A 257 -7.06 10.66 -12.30
CA THR A 257 -8.21 10.91 -11.44
C THR A 257 -9.16 9.72 -11.31
N LYS A 258 -8.79 8.56 -11.84
CA LYS A 258 -9.62 7.36 -11.78
C LYS A 258 -9.81 6.85 -10.36
N GLN A 259 -8.84 7.05 -9.50
CA GLN A 259 -8.85 6.69 -8.08
C GLN A 259 -8.26 7.84 -7.27
N GLY A 260 -8.72 7.97 -6.04
CA GLY A 260 -8.10 8.83 -5.03
C GLY A 260 -7.26 8.01 -4.07
N GLU A 261 -6.14 8.54 -3.62
CA GLU A 261 -5.42 7.99 -2.47
C GLU A 261 -5.42 8.99 -1.33
N ILE A 262 -5.51 8.47 -0.11
CA ILE A 262 -5.41 9.26 1.10
C ILE A 262 -4.24 8.71 1.91
N ARG A 263 -3.37 9.60 2.30
CA ARG A 263 -2.29 9.31 3.23
C ARG A 263 -2.76 9.66 4.62
N ALA A 264 -2.81 8.67 5.50
CA ALA A 264 -3.12 8.82 6.91
C ALA A 264 -1.97 8.35 7.78
N ASN A 265 -1.93 8.84 9.02
CA ASN A 265 -0.93 8.46 10.00
C ASN A 265 -1.65 7.82 11.20
N LEU A 266 -1.51 6.52 11.38
CA LEU A 266 -2.08 5.79 12.50
C LEU A 266 -1.11 5.74 13.67
N LYS A 267 -1.61 5.91 14.90
CA LYS A 267 -0.81 5.61 16.09
C LYS A 267 -0.49 4.13 16.13
N MET A 268 0.59 3.77 16.82
CA MET A 268 1.00 2.37 16.91
C MET A 268 -0.05 1.52 17.60
N ASP A 269 -0.72 2.06 18.62
CA ASP A 269 -1.79 1.38 19.35
C ASP A 269 -3.01 1.13 18.44
N ASP A 270 -3.41 2.13 17.65
CA ASP A 270 -4.51 2.01 16.68
C ASP A 270 -4.20 0.98 15.60
N LEU A 271 -2.93 0.92 15.14
CA LEU A 271 -2.49 -0.06 14.16
C LEU A 271 -2.61 -1.50 14.67
N LEU A 272 -2.35 -1.74 15.94
CA LEU A 272 -2.50 -3.09 16.52
C LEU A 272 -3.97 -3.57 16.46
N TRP A 273 -4.90 -2.66 16.67
CA TRP A 273 -6.33 -2.96 16.49
C TRP A 273 -6.68 -3.28 15.03
N VAL A 274 -6.14 -2.51 14.09
CA VAL A 274 -6.30 -2.73 12.63
C VAL A 274 -5.75 -4.08 12.20
N LEU A 275 -4.66 -4.54 12.81
CA LEU A 275 -4.03 -5.83 12.50
C LEU A 275 -4.71 -7.04 13.18
N GLY A 276 -5.72 -6.81 14.05
CA GLY A 276 -6.41 -7.90 14.74
C GLY A 276 -5.66 -8.45 15.97
N GLY A 277 -4.74 -7.67 16.53
CA GLY A 277 -3.90 -8.04 17.67
C GLY A 277 -2.55 -8.66 17.30
N PHE A 278 -1.75 -8.96 18.32
CA PHE A 278 -0.38 -9.49 18.13
C PHE A 278 -0.32 -10.92 17.55
N GLU A 279 -1.38 -11.71 17.72
CA GLU A 279 -1.38 -13.13 17.33
C GLU A 279 -1.34 -13.37 15.82
N GLN A 280 -1.69 -12.36 15.00
CA GLN A 280 -1.69 -12.46 13.54
C GLN A 280 -0.42 -11.94 12.85
N LEU A 281 0.55 -11.45 13.61
CA LEU A 281 1.85 -11.05 13.09
C LEU A 281 2.72 -12.30 12.85
N ASP A 282 2.40 -13.08 11.81
CA ASP A 282 3.25 -14.19 11.39
C ASP A 282 4.50 -13.66 10.68
N ASP A 283 5.66 -14.06 11.19
CA ASP A 283 7.01 -13.57 10.84
C ASP A 283 7.42 -13.86 9.38
N THR A 284 6.59 -14.57 8.61
CA THR A 284 6.93 -15.10 7.28
C THR A 284 6.34 -14.32 6.11
N THR A 285 5.35 -13.49 6.32
CA THR A 285 4.74 -12.65 5.27
C THR A 285 4.96 -11.20 5.63
N GLY A 286 5.72 -10.47 4.82
CA GLY A 286 5.89 -9.03 5.02
C GLY A 286 4.52 -8.39 5.29
N ALA A 287 4.42 -7.63 6.41
CA ALA A 287 3.18 -7.10 6.96
C ALA A 287 2.28 -6.49 5.87
N THR A 288 1.29 -7.24 5.44
CA THR A 288 0.21 -6.78 4.58
C THR A 288 -0.95 -6.37 5.48
N LEU A 289 -1.42 -5.13 5.31
CA LEU A 289 -2.63 -4.68 5.99
C LEU A 289 -3.84 -5.48 5.49
N PRO A 290 -4.74 -5.92 6.37
CA PRO A 290 -6.02 -6.46 5.93
C PRO A 290 -6.80 -5.33 5.21
N PRO A 291 -7.53 -5.65 4.13
CA PRO A 291 -8.36 -4.67 3.45
C PRO A 291 -9.56 -4.33 4.35
N LEU A 292 -9.48 -3.22 5.06
CA LEU A 292 -10.55 -2.71 5.91
C LEU A 292 -11.31 -1.59 5.21
N ASN A 293 -12.61 -1.56 5.41
CA ASN A 293 -13.45 -0.47 4.92
C ASN A 293 -13.21 0.77 5.77
N VAL A 294 -13.10 1.91 5.08
CA VAL A 294 -12.87 3.21 5.69
C VAL A 294 -13.92 4.17 5.17
N ASP A 295 -14.69 4.77 6.06
CA ASP A 295 -15.52 5.91 5.70
C ASP A 295 -14.65 7.17 5.71
N VAL A 296 -14.61 7.83 4.56
CA VAL A 296 -13.86 9.07 4.36
C VAL A 296 -14.84 10.21 4.35
N SER A 297 -14.69 11.18 5.23
CA SER A 297 -15.58 12.30 5.32
C SER A 297 -14.85 13.65 5.22
N TYR A 298 -15.55 14.62 4.63
CA TYR A 298 -15.10 16.00 4.59
C TYR A 298 -16.23 16.94 5.04
N LYS A 299 -15.97 17.70 6.08
CA LYS A 299 -16.91 18.67 6.64
C LYS A 299 -16.61 20.06 6.13
N PHE A 300 -17.56 20.66 5.44
CA PHE A 300 -17.44 22.06 5.00
C PHE A 300 -17.68 23.03 6.17
N SER A 301 -16.67 23.83 6.48
CA SER A 301 -16.77 24.90 7.49
C SER A 301 -17.61 26.05 6.94
N GLY A 302 -18.92 26.01 7.12
CA GLY A 302 -19.83 27.08 6.64
C GLY A 302 -21.21 27.00 7.28
N SER A 303 -22.10 27.91 6.88
CA SER A 303 -23.48 28.04 7.41
C SER A 303 -24.41 26.83 7.16
N ARG A 304 -23.97 25.84 6.44
CA ARG A 304 -24.61 24.52 6.25
C ARG A 304 -23.63 23.48 6.66
N ASN A 305 -23.98 22.66 7.65
CA ASN A 305 -23.23 21.44 8.00
C ASN A 305 -23.34 20.44 6.84
N LEU A 306 -22.58 20.67 5.77
CA LEU A 306 -22.51 19.80 4.63
C LEU A 306 -21.30 18.86 4.84
N THR A 307 -21.57 17.58 4.99
CA THR A 307 -20.54 16.55 5.03
C THR A 307 -20.66 15.72 3.76
N ILE A 308 -19.55 15.46 3.11
CA ILE A 308 -19.46 14.56 1.96
C ILE A 308 -18.74 13.31 2.43
N HIS A 309 -19.22 12.16 1.99
CA HIS A 309 -18.67 10.85 2.33
C HIS A 309 -18.18 10.11 1.07
N TRP A 310 -17.12 9.34 1.22
CA TRP A 310 -16.60 8.42 0.20
C TRP A 310 -16.21 7.10 0.85
N ASP A 311 -16.44 6.01 0.13
CA ASP A 311 -16.01 4.70 0.54
C ASP A 311 -14.54 4.48 0.15
N GLY A 312 -13.70 4.25 1.15
CA GLY A 312 -12.30 3.92 1.00
C GLY A 312 -11.97 2.51 1.49
N VAL A 313 -10.83 2.02 1.09
CA VAL A 313 -10.28 0.75 1.56
C VAL A 313 -8.84 0.98 2.01
N LEU A 314 -8.52 0.59 3.24
CA LEU A 314 -7.17 0.55 3.74
C LEU A 314 -6.40 -0.50 2.94
N ASN A 315 -5.33 -0.10 2.25
CA ASN A 315 -4.68 -0.96 1.26
C ASN A 315 -3.27 -1.38 1.68
N ARG A 316 -2.45 -0.43 2.10
CA ARG A 316 -1.03 -0.68 2.32
C ARG A 316 -0.39 0.34 3.26
N PHE A 317 0.77 -0.02 3.76
CA PHE A 317 1.67 0.94 4.40
C PHE A 317 2.26 1.90 3.37
N ASP A 318 2.47 3.15 3.77
CA ASP A 318 3.18 4.16 2.97
C ASP A 318 4.68 4.15 3.32
N GLY A 319 5.37 3.12 2.87
CA GLY A 319 6.78 2.90 3.16
C GLY A 319 7.05 1.89 4.28
N ARG A 320 8.30 1.77 4.69
CA ARG A 320 8.72 0.90 5.79
C ARG A 320 9.08 1.74 7.01
N GLY A 321 8.37 1.52 8.09
CA GLY A 321 8.76 2.01 9.40
C GLY A 321 7.87 3.10 9.97
N LEU A 322 8.18 3.42 11.21
CA LEU A 322 7.55 4.45 12.03
C LEU A 322 8.09 5.83 11.63
N ASP A 323 7.23 6.82 11.52
CA ASP A 323 7.68 8.21 11.47
C ASP A 323 8.29 8.58 12.84
N ALA A 324 9.61 8.84 12.84
CA ALA A 324 10.35 9.09 14.08
C ALA A 324 9.91 10.39 14.80
N THR A 325 9.28 11.31 14.08
CA THR A 325 8.84 12.60 14.61
C THR A 325 7.49 12.47 15.30
N THR A 326 6.54 11.81 14.63
CA THR A 326 5.16 11.69 15.10
C THR A 326 4.90 10.38 15.86
N ARG A 327 5.78 9.39 15.74
CA ARG A 327 5.63 8.02 16.24
C ARG A 327 4.38 7.33 15.70
N THR A 328 4.02 7.65 14.48
CA THR A 328 2.87 7.08 13.77
C THR A 328 3.32 6.25 12.58
N VAL A 329 2.46 5.35 12.15
CA VAL A 329 2.70 4.52 10.97
C VAL A 329 1.91 5.09 9.81
N PRO A 330 2.58 5.53 8.73
CA PRO A 330 1.88 6.06 7.57
C PRO A 330 1.23 4.91 6.79
N VAL A 331 -0.04 5.10 6.45
CA VAL A 331 -0.86 4.16 5.69
C VAL A 331 -1.50 4.83 4.48
N ARG A 332 -1.90 4.02 3.51
CA ARG A 332 -2.60 4.44 2.29
C ARG A 332 -3.99 3.83 2.22
N ILE A 333 -4.97 4.69 2.03
CA ILE A 333 -6.36 4.35 1.80
C ILE A 333 -6.67 4.68 0.35
N VAL A 334 -7.29 3.74 -0.36
CA VAL A 334 -7.68 3.90 -1.78
C VAL A 334 -9.17 4.11 -1.85
N VAL A 335 -9.58 5.18 -2.52
CA VAL A 335 -10.96 5.50 -2.85
C VAL A 335 -11.17 5.23 -4.33
N SER A 336 -11.95 4.19 -4.64
CA SER A 336 -12.17 3.75 -6.04
C SER A 336 -13.06 4.72 -6.81
N ASN A 337 -13.92 5.47 -6.13
CA ASN A 337 -14.85 6.44 -6.69
C ASN A 337 -14.61 7.80 -6.04
N PRO A 338 -13.64 8.60 -6.56
CA PRO A 338 -13.31 9.90 -5.95
C PRO A 338 -14.39 10.97 -6.16
N GLU A 339 -15.39 10.73 -7.00
CA GLU A 339 -16.52 11.64 -7.23
C GLU A 339 -17.70 11.22 -6.36
N ALA A 340 -18.09 12.07 -5.38
CA ALA A 340 -19.25 11.80 -4.54
C ALA A 340 -20.55 11.93 -5.34
N GLU A 341 -21.47 10.99 -5.15
CA GLU A 341 -22.77 11.00 -5.80
C GLU A 341 -23.58 12.24 -5.38
N GLY A 342 -24.15 12.93 -6.35
CA GLY A 342 -25.04 14.07 -6.12
C GLY A 342 -24.38 15.44 -5.94
N PHE A 343 -23.05 15.51 -5.87
CA PHE A 343 -22.32 16.78 -5.65
C PHE A 343 -21.57 17.29 -6.88
N GLY A 344 -21.48 16.49 -7.96
CA GLY A 344 -20.74 16.84 -9.18
C GLY A 344 -19.26 17.12 -8.87
N GLU A 345 -18.68 18.10 -9.56
CA GLU A 345 -17.25 18.43 -9.39
C GLU A 345 -16.88 18.94 -7.99
N ILE A 346 -17.82 19.47 -7.22
CA ILE A 346 -17.60 19.96 -5.85
C ILE A 346 -17.40 18.78 -4.89
N GLY A 347 -17.95 17.62 -5.22
CA GLY A 347 -17.84 16.40 -4.45
C GLY A 347 -16.64 15.52 -4.79
N SER A 348 -15.74 15.97 -5.66
CA SER A 348 -14.54 15.20 -5.98
C SER A 348 -13.49 15.35 -4.90
N LEU A 349 -12.82 14.24 -4.56
CA LEU A 349 -11.62 14.25 -3.75
C LEU A 349 -10.49 14.94 -4.51
N VAL A 350 -10.08 16.11 -4.00
CA VAL A 350 -9.05 16.93 -4.62
C VAL A 350 -7.76 16.83 -3.81
N ARG A 351 -6.65 16.71 -4.49
CA ARG A 351 -5.30 16.72 -3.90
C ARG A 351 -5.12 17.83 -2.87
N GLY A 352 -4.62 17.48 -1.70
CA GLY A 352 -4.35 18.42 -0.61
C GLY A 352 -5.55 18.66 0.30
N MET A 353 -6.71 18.04 0.06
CA MET A 353 -7.81 18.06 1.02
C MET A 353 -7.44 17.31 2.29
N PHE A 354 -7.80 17.88 3.45
CA PHE A 354 -7.76 17.21 4.73
C PHE A 354 -9.11 16.53 4.96
N VAL A 355 -9.11 15.24 5.23
CA VAL A 355 -10.30 14.42 5.41
C VAL A 355 -10.25 13.70 6.75
N GLU A 356 -11.43 13.51 7.34
CA GLU A 356 -11.61 12.66 8.51
C GLU A 356 -11.85 11.22 8.03
N LEU A 357 -11.29 10.26 8.74
CA LEU A 357 -11.30 8.85 8.39
C LEU A 357 -11.88 8.06 9.56
N GLU A 358 -12.86 7.22 9.29
CA GLU A 358 -13.40 6.27 10.22
C GLU A 358 -13.07 4.84 9.72
N ILE A 359 -12.10 4.21 10.38
CA ILE A 359 -11.61 2.88 10.00
C ILE A 359 -12.39 1.86 10.81
N GLY A 360 -13.22 1.06 10.16
CA GLY A 360 -13.96 -0.01 10.78
C GLY A 360 -13.05 -1.16 11.19
N VAL A 361 -13.01 -1.49 12.49
CA VAL A 361 -12.26 -2.63 13.02
C VAL A 361 -13.19 -3.81 13.20
N GLU A 362 -12.75 -4.99 12.74
CA GLU A 362 -13.51 -6.22 12.89
C GLU A 362 -13.64 -6.58 14.36
N LYS A 363 -14.74 -7.28 14.68
CA LYS A 363 -15.05 -7.76 16.00
C LYS A 363 -13.92 -8.63 16.56
N GLN A 364 -13.45 -8.27 17.77
CA GLN A 364 -12.44 -9.03 18.48
C GLN A 364 -13.03 -9.68 19.74
N GLU A 365 -12.55 -10.86 20.10
CA GLU A 365 -12.92 -11.55 21.34
C GLU A 365 -12.07 -11.02 22.51
N GLY A 366 -12.60 -11.14 23.72
CA GLY A 366 -11.87 -10.74 24.94
C GLY A 366 -11.93 -9.25 25.27
N LEU A 367 -12.73 -8.46 24.56
CA LEU A 367 -12.89 -7.04 24.85
C LEU A 367 -13.95 -6.78 25.90
N VAL A 368 -13.65 -5.82 26.76
CA VAL A 368 -14.55 -5.41 27.85
C VAL A 368 -14.73 -3.90 27.88
N LEU A 369 -15.93 -3.47 28.23
CA LEU A 369 -16.28 -2.06 28.35
C LEU A 369 -16.13 -1.59 29.78
N ILE A 370 -15.31 -0.56 30.00
CA ILE A 370 -15.11 0.05 31.30
C ILE A 370 -15.40 1.55 31.28
N PRO A 371 -15.87 2.15 32.38
CA PRO A 371 -16.05 3.59 32.47
C PRO A 371 -14.70 4.33 32.32
N ARG A 372 -14.71 5.48 31.68
CA ARG A 372 -13.51 6.34 31.45
C ARG A 372 -12.75 6.63 32.74
N HIS A 373 -13.49 6.85 33.84
CA HIS A 373 -12.90 7.19 35.15
C HIS A 373 -12.19 6.04 35.83
N SER A 374 -12.38 4.81 35.36
CA SER A 374 -11.73 3.61 35.89
C SER A 374 -10.32 3.41 35.39
N LEU A 375 -9.95 4.06 34.28
CA LEU A 375 -8.60 4.02 33.74
C LEU A 375 -7.77 5.15 34.36
N THR A 376 -6.62 4.82 34.91
CA THR A 376 -5.69 5.80 35.49
C THR A 376 -4.86 6.48 34.39
N SER A 377 -4.20 7.60 34.71
CA SER A 377 -3.25 8.26 33.82
C SER A 377 -2.03 7.39 33.45
N SER A 378 -1.78 6.33 34.26
CA SER A 378 -0.72 5.34 34.01
C SER A 378 -1.21 4.16 33.16
N ASN A 379 -2.43 4.20 32.64
CA ASN A 379 -3.07 3.13 31.90
C ASN A 379 -3.32 1.86 32.76
N GLU A 380 -3.66 2.03 34.02
CA GLU A 380 -3.91 0.96 35.01
C GLU A 380 -5.40 0.92 35.36
N VAL A 381 -5.93 -0.27 35.59
CA VAL A 381 -7.30 -0.52 36.02
C VAL A 381 -7.27 -1.29 37.34
N TYR A 382 -8.04 -0.86 38.34
CA TYR A 382 -8.14 -1.54 39.62
C TYR A 382 -9.33 -2.49 39.60
N VAL A 383 -9.06 -3.80 39.62
CA VAL A 383 -10.06 -4.87 39.66
C VAL A 383 -10.29 -5.30 41.10
N VAL A 384 -11.54 -5.41 41.54
CA VAL A 384 -11.90 -5.89 42.86
C VAL A 384 -12.25 -7.36 42.77
N MET A 385 -11.47 -8.20 43.43
CA MET A 385 -11.76 -9.63 43.61
C MET A 385 -12.58 -9.84 44.89
N PRO A 386 -13.86 -10.22 44.80
CA PRO A 386 -14.68 -10.45 45.99
C PRO A 386 -14.08 -11.55 46.85
N VAL A 387 -13.95 -11.29 48.15
CA VAL A 387 -13.54 -12.30 49.12
C VAL A 387 -14.73 -13.22 49.38
N THR A 388 -14.64 -14.45 48.89
CA THR A 388 -15.67 -15.47 49.12
C THR A 388 -15.69 -15.89 50.60
N ASN A 389 -16.85 -16.32 51.10
CA ASN A 389 -17.15 -16.66 52.50
C ASN A 389 -16.21 -17.69 53.18
N ASP A 390 -15.21 -18.23 52.48
CA ASP A 390 -14.27 -19.23 52.98
C ASP A 390 -12.94 -18.63 53.48
N SER A 391 -12.71 -17.36 53.26
CA SER A 391 -11.55 -16.62 53.78
C SER A 391 -11.97 -15.90 55.05
N THR A 392 -11.22 -16.07 56.14
CA THR A 392 -11.39 -15.32 57.40
C THR A 392 -11.58 -13.83 57.07
N PRO A 393 -12.71 -13.22 57.51
CA PRO A 393 -12.91 -11.80 57.29
C PRO A 393 -11.73 -11.03 57.88
N PRO A 394 -11.26 -9.94 57.22
CA PRO A 394 -10.21 -9.13 57.80
C PRO A 394 -10.63 -8.62 59.16
N ASP A 395 -9.71 -8.64 60.12
CA ASP A 395 -9.97 -8.37 61.60
C ASP A 395 -10.55 -6.96 61.85
N ASN A 396 -10.64 -6.09 60.83
CA ASN A 396 -11.03 -4.68 60.93
C ASN A 396 -12.32 -4.33 60.19
N ILE A 397 -13.30 -5.20 60.13
CA ILE A 397 -14.61 -4.87 59.57
C ILE A 397 -15.40 -3.99 60.57
N PRO A 398 -15.89 -2.78 60.16
CA PRO A 398 -16.75 -1.98 60.97
C PRO A 398 -18.03 -2.75 61.36
N GLU A 399 -18.38 -2.78 62.71
CA GLU A 399 -19.60 -3.42 63.19
C GLU A 399 -20.83 -2.87 62.40
N GLY A 400 -21.55 -3.75 61.71
CA GLY A 400 -22.82 -3.42 61.06
C GLY A 400 -22.88 -3.58 59.54
N ARG A 401 -21.82 -4.05 58.90
CA ARG A 401 -21.84 -4.35 57.44
C ARG A 401 -21.80 -5.85 57.16
N SER A 402 -22.59 -6.28 56.16
CA SER A 402 -22.69 -7.68 55.77
C SER A 402 -21.41 -8.15 55.03
N ALA A 403 -20.98 -9.40 55.29
CA ALA A 403 -19.76 -10.01 54.78
C ALA A 403 -19.65 -10.17 53.22
N GLY A 404 -20.61 -9.69 52.44
CA GLY A 404 -20.62 -9.82 50.99
C GLY A 404 -20.12 -8.61 50.20
N VAL A 405 -19.52 -7.61 50.88
CA VAL A 405 -19.22 -6.29 50.27
C VAL A 405 -17.71 -5.98 50.30
N TYR A 406 -16.87 -6.95 50.59
CA TYR A 406 -15.43 -6.76 50.68
C TYR A 406 -14.69 -7.48 49.56
N GLY A 407 -13.64 -6.85 49.04
CA GLY A 407 -12.80 -7.44 48.01
C GLY A 407 -11.36 -6.96 48.16
N LYS A 408 -10.46 -7.71 47.56
CA LYS A 408 -9.05 -7.34 47.42
C LYS A 408 -8.88 -6.65 46.09
N VAL A 409 -8.22 -5.51 46.06
CA VAL A 409 -7.91 -4.78 44.82
C VAL A 409 -6.71 -5.42 44.18
N SER A 410 -6.80 -5.69 42.88
CA SER A 410 -5.69 -6.04 42.01
C SER A 410 -5.50 -4.96 40.94
N GLU A 411 -4.26 -4.57 40.73
CA GLU A 411 -3.88 -3.62 39.68
C GLU A 411 -3.63 -4.39 38.41
N VAL A 412 -4.37 -4.05 37.35
CA VAL A 412 -4.27 -4.68 36.03
C VAL A 412 -3.93 -3.62 34.99
N VAL A 413 -2.89 -3.86 34.22
CA VAL A 413 -2.53 -3.01 33.11
C VAL A 413 -3.09 -3.63 31.82
N PRO A 414 -4.10 -3.01 31.21
CA PRO A 414 -4.62 -3.50 29.93
C PRO A 414 -3.56 -3.36 28.84
N LEU A 415 -3.53 -4.32 27.92
CA LEU A 415 -2.61 -4.28 26.77
C LEU A 415 -2.89 -3.05 25.90
N HIS A 416 -4.15 -2.78 25.64
CA HIS A 416 -4.59 -1.63 24.85
C HIS A 416 -5.92 -1.10 25.37
N SER A 417 -6.13 0.22 25.18
CA SER A 417 -7.39 0.89 25.48
C SER A 417 -7.73 1.88 24.38
N VAL A 418 -9.00 1.88 23.93
CA VAL A 418 -9.51 2.82 22.93
C VAL A 418 -10.73 3.53 23.49
N GLU A 419 -10.82 4.83 23.29
CA GLU A 419 -11.95 5.65 23.71
C GLU A 419 -13.12 5.43 22.75
N ILE A 420 -14.26 5.04 23.32
CA ILE A 420 -15.52 4.91 22.61
C ILE A 420 -16.48 5.85 23.26
N ASP A 421 -16.95 6.84 22.55
CA ASP A 421 -17.96 7.76 23.02
C ASP A 421 -17.58 8.43 24.36
N ASN A 422 -16.83 9.45 24.42
CA ASN A 422 -16.40 10.34 25.54
C ASN A 422 -16.59 9.83 27.01
N GLU A 423 -17.33 8.74 27.25
CA GLU A 423 -17.63 8.18 28.56
C GLU A 423 -16.95 6.84 28.81
N PHE A 424 -16.67 6.04 27.78
CA PHE A 424 -16.20 4.68 27.93
C PHE A 424 -14.91 4.43 27.14
N PHE A 425 -14.12 3.47 27.64
CA PHE A 425 -12.94 2.96 26.94
C PHE A 425 -13.09 1.48 26.60
N TRP A 426 -12.49 1.07 25.51
CA TRP A 426 -12.23 -0.33 25.23
C TRP A 426 -11.02 -0.77 26.03
N VAL A 427 -11.09 -1.98 26.60
CA VAL A 427 -9.95 -2.57 27.28
C VAL A 427 -9.83 -4.02 26.85
N VAL A 428 -8.64 -4.41 26.42
CA VAL A 428 -8.32 -5.81 26.14
C VAL A 428 -7.80 -6.45 27.41
N ASP A 429 -8.19 -7.70 27.65
CA ASP A 429 -7.69 -8.47 28.78
C ASP A 429 -6.15 -8.59 28.74
N THR A 430 -5.56 -8.64 29.92
CA THR A 430 -4.12 -8.87 30.07
C THR A 430 -3.85 -10.38 30.12
N ASP A 431 -2.61 -10.77 29.87
CA ASP A 431 -2.15 -12.16 29.98
C ASP A 431 -2.45 -12.80 31.33
N SER A 432 -2.74 -12.00 32.39
CA SER A 432 -3.09 -12.46 33.73
C SER A 432 -4.51 -13.00 33.87
N ASN A 433 -5.39 -12.81 32.88
CA ASN A 433 -6.83 -13.14 32.96
C ASN A 433 -7.57 -12.51 34.15
N GLU A 434 -7.04 -11.46 34.76
CA GLU A 434 -7.63 -10.81 35.91
C GLU A 434 -8.78 -9.86 35.53
N LEU A 435 -8.77 -9.33 34.30
CA LEU A 435 -9.83 -8.49 33.75
C LEU A 435 -10.69 -9.29 32.77
N THR A 436 -11.80 -9.83 33.23
CA THR A 436 -12.71 -10.63 32.39
C THR A 436 -14.11 -10.00 32.35
N ALA A 437 -14.92 -10.51 31.41
CA ALA A 437 -16.35 -10.18 31.41
C ALA A 437 -16.97 -10.55 32.78
N ASN A 438 -17.57 -9.60 33.44
CA ASN A 438 -18.13 -9.65 34.81
C ASN A 438 -17.14 -9.33 35.93
N SER A 439 -15.90 -9.01 35.72
CA SER A 439 -15.02 -8.42 36.74
C SER A 439 -15.63 -7.15 37.33
N ILE A 440 -15.27 -6.82 38.55
CA ILE A 440 -15.73 -5.61 39.25
C ILE A 440 -14.57 -4.61 39.20
N VAL A 441 -14.79 -3.45 38.62
CA VAL A 441 -13.76 -2.42 38.44
C VAL A 441 -14.08 -1.18 39.25
N VAL A 442 -13.09 -0.58 39.90
CA VAL A 442 -13.22 0.67 40.64
C VAL A 442 -13.44 1.82 39.70
N THR A 443 -14.48 2.62 39.89
CA THR A 443 -14.86 3.73 39.00
C THR A 443 -14.14 5.04 39.28
N ARG A 444 -13.58 5.20 40.48
CA ARG A 444 -12.92 6.44 40.89
C ARG A 444 -11.63 6.12 41.64
N ARG A 445 -10.53 6.74 41.19
CA ARG A 445 -9.25 6.63 41.91
C ARG A 445 -9.38 7.16 43.33
N LEU A 446 -9.12 6.29 44.31
CA LEU A 446 -8.99 6.67 45.72
C LEU A 446 -7.50 6.83 46.08
N PHE A 447 -7.16 7.92 46.72
CA PHE A 447 -5.82 8.09 47.30
C PHE A 447 -5.61 7.01 48.39
N GLY A 448 -4.50 6.27 48.28
CA GLY A 448 -4.11 5.26 49.29
C GLY A 448 -4.61 3.83 49.04
N VAL A 449 -5.27 3.56 47.93
CA VAL A 449 -5.56 2.19 47.47
C VAL A 449 -4.41 1.72 46.58
N ALA A 450 -3.66 0.74 47.08
CA ALA A 450 -2.59 0.08 46.34
C ALA A 450 -2.98 -1.36 46.04
N ASP A 451 -2.19 -2.02 45.18
CA ASP A 451 -2.34 -3.44 44.90
C ASP A 451 -2.36 -4.26 46.21
N GLY A 452 -3.31 -5.16 46.32
CA GLY A 452 -3.50 -5.99 47.50
C GLY A 452 -4.30 -5.37 48.64
N THR A 453 -4.71 -4.09 48.56
CA THR A 453 -5.52 -3.41 49.58
C THR A 453 -6.92 -4.03 49.68
N VAL A 454 -7.39 -4.29 50.90
CA VAL A 454 -8.76 -4.71 51.13
C VAL A 454 -9.67 -3.48 51.13
N VAL A 455 -10.73 -3.52 50.33
CA VAL A 455 -11.69 -2.43 50.17
C VAL A 455 -13.12 -2.92 50.45
N ALA A 456 -13.95 -2.04 50.95
CA ALA A 456 -15.40 -2.23 50.92
C ALA A 456 -15.88 -1.63 49.58
N PHE A 457 -16.70 -2.35 48.83
CA PHE A 457 -17.18 -1.86 47.53
C PHE A 457 -18.71 -1.90 47.42
N GLU A 458 -19.25 -0.92 46.73
CA GLU A 458 -20.65 -0.87 46.36
C GLU A 458 -20.74 -0.86 44.82
N THR A 459 -21.44 -1.84 44.26
CA THR A 459 -21.67 -1.90 42.82
C THR A 459 -22.77 -0.92 42.44
N VAL A 460 -22.40 0.14 41.76
CA VAL A 460 -23.34 1.07 41.16
C VAL A 460 -23.88 0.42 39.87
N PRO A 461 -25.21 0.33 39.68
CA PRO A 461 -25.75 -0.16 38.43
C PRO A 461 -25.33 0.77 37.32
N ASN A 462 -24.79 0.19 36.23
CA ASN A 462 -24.40 0.93 35.04
C ASN A 462 -25.63 1.65 34.49
N SER A 463 -25.71 2.97 34.65
CA SER A 463 -26.88 3.78 34.29
C SER A 463 -26.96 4.06 32.77
N THR A 464 -26.10 3.46 32.01
CA THR A 464 -26.08 3.69 30.56
C THR A 464 -26.22 2.37 29.82
N SER A 465 -27.46 2.02 29.45
CA SER A 465 -27.68 1.15 28.31
C SER A 465 -27.10 1.86 27.10
N VAL A 466 -25.97 1.41 26.57
CA VAL A 466 -25.48 1.76 25.23
C VAL A 466 -26.54 1.24 24.26
N VAL A 467 -27.46 2.10 23.92
CA VAL A 467 -28.38 1.88 22.81
C VAL A 467 -27.49 1.87 21.57
N ALA A 468 -27.33 0.70 20.99
CA ALA A 468 -26.79 0.55 19.65
C ALA A 468 -27.61 1.51 18.75
N LYS A 469 -26.97 2.60 18.33
CA LYS A 469 -27.51 3.50 17.35
C LYS A 469 -27.24 2.83 16.01
N ASN A 470 -28.07 1.84 15.65
CA ASN A 470 -28.18 1.39 14.28
C ASN A 470 -28.56 2.62 13.45
N PRO A 471 -27.82 2.98 12.43
CA PRO A 471 -28.32 3.90 11.42
C PRO A 471 -29.48 3.18 10.73
N GLU A 472 -30.71 3.68 10.94
CA GLU A 472 -31.85 3.31 10.10
C GLU A 472 -31.50 3.70 8.66
N PRO A 473 -31.71 2.81 7.69
CA PRO A 473 -31.56 3.16 6.28
C PRO A 473 -32.76 4.06 5.87
N GLU A 474 -32.49 5.31 5.52
CA GLU A 474 -33.35 6.11 4.66
C GLU A 474 -32.83 6.10 3.21
#